data_43afd96b8a9ef0e4d7dd000efdc158ce
#
_entry.id   43afd96b8a9ef0e4d7dd000efdc158ce
#
_cell.length_a   1.000
_cell.length_b   1.000
_cell.length_c   1.000
_cell.angle_alpha   90.00
_cell.angle_beta   90.00
_cell.angle_gamma   90.00
#
_symmetry.space_group_name_H-M   'P 1'
#
loop_
_entity.id
_entity.type
_entity.pdbx_description
1 polymer ?
#
loop_
_entity_poly.entity_id
_entity_poly.type
_entity_poly.pdbx_seq_one_letter_code
_entity_poly.pdbx_strand_id
1 'polypeptide(L)'
;MISGTSVSAARRLHVTQPAISRLIADLEADLGFRLFNRAKGRLEPTNAGVRFYKAVEENFLGLERLMQVAGNIRHEAPEGLTIACLPVLSTTLLPEVLQRFFMQHPDVSVKIDSCTVPEILVNLQDLKVDMALSLAFPPFAGIEVEPIMEASVLCAMLATHPLAQKEIILPEDLDGENVIGWMPNSAQSYDRELTTLKSAAIRPNYTIQTHTSHTRYAMVANGFGVAIVEPFAAKIWRPHGVVTRPFKADINYKYVLAYPSGGIRSELAHDLREAALHVAKNYSFDL
;
A
#
# COMPACT_ATOMS: atom_id res chain seq x y z
N MET A 1 -2.66 -25.90 -9.72
CA MET A 1 -1.88 -24.91 -10.50
C MET A 1 -0.44 -24.82 -9.99
N ILE A 2 -0.18 -24.69 -8.70
CA ILE A 2 1.17 -24.54 -8.09
C ILE A 2 2.13 -25.69 -8.47
N SER A 3 1.65 -26.93 -8.57
CA SER A 3 2.50 -28.12 -8.79
C SER A 3 2.80 -28.43 -10.27
N GLY A 4 2.20 -27.71 -11.22
CA GLY A 4 2.39 -27.85 -12.66
C GLY A 4 1.89 -29.17 -13.28
N THR A 5 1.87 -30.29 -12.55
CA THR A 5 1.39 -31.59 -13.03
C THR A 5 0.61 -32.36 -11.94
N SER A 6 -0.30 -33.24 -12.35
CA SER A 6 -1.05 -34.10 -11.42
C SER A 6 -0.13 -35.09 -10.65
N VAL A 7 0.97 -35.51 -11.24
CA VAL A 7 1.97 -36.37 -10.59
C VAL A 7 2.69 -35.61 -9.48
N SER A 8 3.12 -34.38 -9.75
CA SER A 8 3.77 -33.53 -8.74
C SER A 8 2.81 -33.16 -7.60
N ALA A 9 1.55 -32.86 -7.93
CA ALA A 9 0.51 -32.63 -6.94
C ALA A 9 0.25 -33.85 -6.05
N ALA A 10 0.18 -35.04 -6.63
CA ALA A 10 -0.01 -36.28 -5.91
C ALA A 10 1.13 -36.55 -4.91
N ARG A 11 2.37 -36.34 -5.31
CA ARG A 11 3.56 -36.47 -4.41
C ARG A 11 3.48 -35.46 -3.27
N ARG A 12 3.15 -34.23 -3.56
CA ARG A 12 3.09 -33.13 -2.56
C ARG A 12 1.98 -33.35 -1.52
N LEU A 13 0.86 -33.96 -1.93
CA LEU A 13 -0.29 -34.23 -1.08
C LEU A 13 -0.27 -35.64 -0.47
N HIS A 14 0.79 -36.44 -0.73
CA HIS A 14 0.92 -37.82 -0.26
C HIS A 14 -0.24 -38.73 -0.66
N VAL A 15 -0.79 -38.54 -1.88
CA VAL A 15 -1.87 -39.32 -2.45
C VAL A 15 -1.47 -39.91 -3.81
N THR A 16 -2.31 -40.79 -4.38
CA THR A 16 -2.07 -41.33 -5.71
C THR A 16 -2.49 -40.36 -6.81
N GLN A 17 -1.84 -40.41 -7.98
CA GLN A 17 -2.22 -39.60 -9.14
C GLN A 17 -3.68 -39.83 -9.59
N PRO A 18 -4.23 -41.07 -9.62
CA PRO A 18 -5.66 -41.29 -9.88
C PRO A 18 -6.59 -40.59 -8.89
N ALA A 19 -6.22 -40.51 -7.61
CA ALA A 19 -6.99 -39.76 -6.60
C ALA A 19 -7.06 -38.27 -6.93
N ILE A 20 -5.94 -37.64 -7.32
CA ILE A 20 -5.92 -36.23 -7.78
C ILE A 20 -6.82 -36.03 -9.00
N SER A 21 -6.75 -36.95 -9.98
CA SER A 21 -7.56 -36.85 -11.19
C SER A 21 -9.06 -36.97 -10.90
N ARG A 22 -9.42 -37.79 -9.92
CA ARG A 22 -10.80 -37.95 -9.47
C ARG A 22 -11.29 -36.71 -8.73
N LEU A 23 -10.51 -36.20 -7.76
CA LEU A 23 -10.86 -34.98 -7.02
C LEU A 23 -11.06 -33.76 -7.95
N ILE A 24 -10.24 -33.64 -9.00
CA ILE A 24 -10.43 -32.57 -10.00
C ILE A 24 -11.72 -32.78 -10.78
N ALA A 25 -12.02 -34.01 -11.19
CA ALA A 25 -13.22 -34.31 -11.96
C ALA A 25 -14.50 -34.10 -11.12
N ASP A 26 -14.50 -34.53 -9.85
CA ASP A 26 -15.60 -34.31 -8.91
C ASP A 26 -15.84 -32.81 -8.68
N LEU A 27 -14.76 -32.02 -8.46
CA LEU A 27 -14.85 -30.57 -8.30
C LEU A 27 -15.37 -29.89 -9.59
N GLU A 28 -14.92 -30.30 -10.77
CA GLU A 28 -15.41 -29.75 -12.05
C GLU A 28 -16.90 -30.08 -12.26
N ALA A 29 -17.34 -31.24 -11.81
CA ALA A 29 -18.77 -31.64 -11.85
C ALA A 29 -19.62 -30.78 -10.91
N ASP A 30 -19.15 -30.53 -9.69
CA ASP A 30 -19.84 -29.69 -8.71
C ASP A 30 -19.92 -28.22 -9.14
N LEU A 31 -18.87 -27.74 -9.77
CA LEU A 31 -18.80 -26.36 -10.26
C LEU A 31 -19.55 -26.13 -11.58
N GLY A 32 -19.82 -27.18 -12.35
CA GLY A 32 -20.49 -27.13 -13.64
C GLY A 32 -19.60 -26.57 -14.78
N PHE A 33 -18.29 -26.42 -14.58
CA PHE A 33 -17.35 -26.01 -15.60
C PHE A 33 -15.97 -26.64 -15.42
N ARG A 34 -15.19 -26.71 -16.50
CA ARG A 34 -13.84 -27.29 -16.47
C ARG A 34 -12.80 -26.30 -15.93
N LEU A 35 -11.99 -26.77 -15.00
CA LEU A 35 -10.83 -26.04 -14.46
C LEU A 35 -9.58 -26.26 -15.31
N PHE A 36 -9.47 -27.43 -15.95
CA PHE A 36 -8.30 -27.80 -16.75
C PHE A 36 -8.70 -28.38 -18.12
N ASN A 37 -7.92 -28.07 -19.13
CA ASN A 37 -7.92 -28.74 -20.41
C ASN A 37 -6.89 -29.89 -20.37
N ARG A 38 -7.23 -31.02 -20.97
CA ARG A 38 -6.30 -32.14 -21.17
C ARG A 38 -5.72 -32.03 -22.58
N ALA A 39 -4.52 -31.51 -22.73
CA ALA A 39 -3.82 -31.41 -24.00
C ALA A 39 -2.49 -32.20 -23.93
N LYS A 40 -2.29 -33.13 -24.81
CA LYS A 40 -1.04 -33.91 -24.94
C LYS A 40 -0.52 -34.50 -23.63
N GLY A 41 -1.41 -35.00 -22.76
CA GLY A 41 -1.04 -35.59 -21.47
C GLY A 41 -0.71 -34.57 -20.35
N ARG A 42 -0.86 -33.28 -20.60
CA ARG A 42 -0.71 -32.20 -19.61
C ARG A 42 -2.05 -31.60 -19.22
N LEU A 43 -2.13 -31.12 -17.98
CA LEU A 43 -3.26 -30.32 -17.48
C LEU A 43 -2.90 -28.84 -17.65
N GLU A 44 -3.61 -28.16 -18.53
CA GLU A 44 -3.48 -26.72 -18.73
C GLU A 44 -4.72 -26.02 -18.13
N PRO A 45 -4.54 -24.99 -17.29
CA PRO A 45 -5.69 -24.27 -16.72
C PRO A 45 -6.55 -23.66 -17.83
N THR A 46 -7.87 -23.73 -17.69
CA THR A 46 -8.80 -22.94 -18.49
C THR A 46 -8.85 -21.50 -17.98
N ASN A 47 -9.38 -20.55 -18.76
CA ASN A 47 -9.64 -19.20 -18.28
C ASN A 47 -10.57 -19.19 -17.05
N ALA A 48 -11.57 -20.05 -17.01
CA ALA A 48 -12.44 -20.23 -15.84
C ALA A 48 -11.65 -20.79 -14.65
N GLY A 49 -10.77 -21.76 -14.88
CA GLY A 49 -9.90 -22.33 -13.87
C GLY A 49 -8.93 -21.31 -13.26
N VAL A 50 -8.34 -20.43 -14.07
CA VAL A 50 -7.47 -19.34 -13.56
C VAL A 50 -8.26 -18.37 -12.68
N ARG A 51 -9.45 -17.96 -13.11
CA ARG A 51 -10.32 -17.04 -12.34
C ARG A 51 -10.78 -17.69 -11.04
N PHE A 52 -11.19 -18.96 -11.07
CA PHE A 52 -11.60 -19.71 -9.89
C PHE A 52 -10.44 -19.91 -8.92
N TYR A 53 -9.25 -20.26 -9.42
CA TYR A 53 -8.05 -20.40 -8.61
C TYR A 53 -7.71 -19.11 -7.85
N LYS A 54 -7.81 -17.94 -8.49
CA LYS A 54 -7.60 -16.67 -7.83
C LYS A 54 -8.57 -16.44 -6.67
N ALA A 55 -9.87 -16.73 -6.87
CA ALA A 55 -10.86 -16.63 -5.80
C ALA A 55 -10.61 -17.62 -4.65
N VAL A 56 -10.15 -18.84 -4.96
CA VAL A 56 -9.77 -19.83 -3.96
C VAL A 56 -8.54 -19.38 -3.18
N GLU A 57 -7.51 -18.85 -3.86
CA GLU A 57 -6.28 -18.34 -3.24
C GLU A 57 -6.58 -17.22 -2.23
N GLU A 58 -7.45 -16.28 -2.62
CA GLU A 58 -7.93 -15.19 -1.75
C GLU A 58 -8.61 -15.74 -0.47
N ASN A 59 -9.40 -16.81 -0.56
CA ASN A 59 -10.07 -17.43 0.59
C ASN A 59 -9.13 -18.27 1.47
N PHE A 60 -8.11 -18.91 0.89
CA PHE A 60 -7.12 -19.68 1.66
C PHE A 60 -6.26 -18.82 2.56
N LEU A 61 -5.98 -17.56 2.18
CA LEU A 61 -5.27 -16.62 3.02
C LEU A 61 -6.04 -16.32 4.33
N GLY A 62 -7.37 -16.23 4.26
CA GLY A 62 -8.22 -16.12 5.46
C GLY A 62 -8.12 -17.34 6.37
N LEU A 63 -8.02 -18.55 5.80
CA LEU A 63 -7.85 -19.78 6.57
C LEU A 63 -6.47 -19.85 7.25
N GLU A 64 -5.41 -19.46 6.58
CA GLU A 64 -4.06 -19.37 7.17
C GLU A 64 -4.05 -18.41 8.36
N ARG A 65 -4.74 -17.28 8.28
CA ARG A 65 -4.90 -16.37 9.42
C ARG A 65 -5.67 -17.01 10.58
N LEU A 66 -6.74 -17.74 10.33
CA LEU A 66 -7.45 -18.48 11.38
C LEU A 66 -6.52 -19.49 12.08
N MET A 67 -5.68 -20.19 11.33
CA MET A 67 -4.68 -21.10 11.90
C MET A 67 -3.62 -20.35 12.72
N GLN A 68 -3.21 -19.17 12.29
CA GLN A 68 -2.29 -18.32 13.04
C GLN A 68 -2.91 -17.80 14.34
N VAL A 69 -4.17 -17.33 14.31
CA VAL A 69 -4.92 -16.93 15.50
C VAL A 69 -5.06 -18.09 16.47
N ALA A 70 -5.45 -19.26 15.99
CA ALA A 70 -5.54 -20.47 16.81
C ALA A 70 -4.17 -20.86 17.42
N GLY A 71 -3.09 -20.68 16.66
CA GLY A 71 -1.72 -20.88 17.15
C GLY A 71 -1.35 -19.89 18.26
N ASN A 72 -1.67 -18.62 18.09
CA ASN A 72 -1.41 -17.57 19.10
C ASN A 72 -2.18 -17.85 20.39
N ILE A 73 -3.46 -18.21 20.29
CA ILE A 73 -4.28 -18.61 21.46
C ILE A 73 -3.66 -19.83 22.18
N ARG A 74 -3.24 -20.85 21.42
CA ARG A 74 -2.64 -22.07 22.01
C ARG A 74 -1.35 -21.80 22.77
N HIS A 75 -0.54 -20.85 22.29
CA HIS A 75 0.78 -20.53 22.86
C HIS A 75 0.75 -19.36 23.82
N GLU A 76 -0.44 -18.87 24.21
CA GLU A 76 -0.60 -17.67 25.05
C GLU A 76 0.27 -16.51 24.56
N ALA A 77 0.47 -16.43 23.23
CA ALA A 77 1.24 -15.35 22.62
C ALA A 77 0.57 -14.01 22.97
N PRO A 78 1.32 -12.98 23.37
CA PRO A 78 0.75 -11.69 23.68
C PRO A 78 -0.05 -11.19 22.47
N GLU A 79 -1.21 -10.61 22.74
CA GLU A 79 -2.01 -9.94 21.72
C GLU A 79 -1.13 -8.96 20.96
N GLY A 80 -1.26 -8.93 19.65
CA GLY A 80 -0.46 -8.07 18.80
C GLY A 80 -1.28 -7.49 17.67
N LEU A 81 -0.80 -6.40 17.12
CA LEU A 81 -1.38 -5.74 15.96
C LEU A 81 -0.48 -5.86 14.74
N THR A 82 -1.08 -6.00 13.58
CA THR A 82 -0.38 -5.88 12.30
C THR A 82 -0.94 -4.70 11.53
N ILE A 83 -0.08 -3.75 11.18
CA ILE A 83 -0.44 -2.48 10.54
C ILE A 83 0.21 -2.44 9.17
N ALA A 84 -0.59 -2.24 8.10
CA ALA A 84 -0.07 -1.83 6.80
C ALA A 84 0.08 -0.31 6.76
N CYS A 85 1.14 0.19 6.15
CA CYS A 85 1.39 1.63 6.14
C CYS A 85 2.12 2.06 4.88
N LEU A 86 1.76 3.22 4.32
CA LEU A 86 2.57 3.81 3.26
C LEU A 86 3.99 4.09 3.77
N PRO A 87 5.03 3.87 2.94
CA PRO A 87 6.43 4.04 3.36
C PRO A 87 6.72 5.40 3.99
N VAL A 88 6.13 6.49 3.48
CA VAL A 88 6.33 7.80 4.06
C VAL A 88 5.67 7.95 5.43
N LEU A 89 4.47 7.43 5.61
CA LEU A 89 3.77 7.49 6.89
C LEU A 89 4.40 6.56 7.93
N SER A 90 4.98 5.43 7.51
CA SER A 90 5.65 4.49 8.43
C SER A 90 6.90 5.07 9.09
N THR A 91 7.51 6.09 8.49
CA THR A 91 8.72 6.77 9.00
C THR A 91 8.45 8.14 9.61
N THR A 92 7.23 8.66 9.50
CA THR A 92 6.86 10.01 9.95
C THR A 92 5.71 9.98 10.95
N LEU A 93 4.48 9.79 10.49
CA LEU A 93 3.27 9.83 11.33
C LEU A 93 3.16 8.62 12.28
N LEU A 94 3.39 7.40 11.77
CA LEU A 94 3.21 6.17 12.53
C LEU A 94 4.08 6.09 13.80
N PRO A 95 5.36 6.52 13.82
CA PRO A 95 6.15 6.54 15.05
C PRO A 95 5.51 7.35 16.18
N GLU A 96 4.91 8.51 15.89
CA GLU A 96 4.21 9.34 16.88
C GLU A 96 2.92 8.65 17.36
N VAL A 97 2.20 8.00 16.46
CA VAL A 97 1.02 7.19 16.79
C VAL A 97 1.40 6.06 17.75
N LEU A 98 2.46 5.32 17.42
CA LEU A 98 2.94 4.20 18.23
C LEU A 98 3.49 4.67 19.58
N GLN A 99 4.19 5.81 19.63
CA GLN A 99 4.65 6.37 20.89
C GLN A 99 3.47 6.62 21.83
N ARG A 100 2.38 7.20 21.33
CA ARG A 100 1.18 7.41 22.11
C ARG A 100 0.48 6.11 22.51
N PHE A 101 0.38 5.16 21.60
CA PHE A 101 -0.23 3.86 21.83
C PHE A 101 0.52 3.05 22.90
N PHE A 102 1.84 2.99 22.84
CA PHE A 102 2.67 2.27 23.81
C PHE A 102 2.70 2.89 25.20
N MET A 103 2.25 4.14 25.37
CA MET A 103 2.04 4.69 26.72
C MET A 103 0.96 3.94 27.50
N GLN A 104 -0.02 3.36 26.82
CA GLN A 104 -1.12 2.59 27.41
C GLN A 104 -0.90 1.08 27.28
N HIS A 105 -0.17 0.64 26.26
CA HIS A 105 0.03 -0.76 25.92
C HIS A 105 1.51 -1.12 25.72
N PRO A 106 2.36 -1.00 26.77
CA PRO A 106 3.82 -1.12 26.61
C PRO A 106 4.31 -2.51 26.17
N ASP A 107 3.55 -3.56 26.44
CA ASP A 107 3.94 -4.95 26.18
C ASP A 107 3.35 -5.54 24.89
N VAL A 108 2.56 -4.74 24.15
CA VAL A 108 1.91 -5.20 22.92
C VAL A 108 2.92 -5.30 21.77
N SER A 109 2.87 -6.40 21.04
CA SER A 109 3.67 -6.55 19.81
C SER A 109 2.99 -5.88 18.63
N VAL A 110 3.70 -5.01 17.91
CA VAL A 110 3.20 -4.38 16.67
C VAL A 110 4.09 -4.78 15.50
N LYS A 111 3.47 -5.34 14.47
CA LYS A 111 4.11 -5.63 13.17
C LYS A 111 3.73 -4.54 12.19
N ILE A 112 4.70 -4.01 11.46
CA ILE A 112 4.50 -2.96 10.46
C ILE A 112 4.87 -3.52 9.09
N ASP A 113 3.90 -3.51 8.17
CA ASP A 113 4.11 -3.83 6.77
C ASP A 113 4.11 -2.51 5.96
N SER A 114 5.30 -2.09 5.53
CA SER A 114 5.47 -0.86 4.75
C SER A 114 5.32 -1.17 3.26
N CYS A 115 4.16 -0.82 2.70
CA CYS A 115 3.74 -1.25 1.37
C CYS A 115 2.96 -0.19 0.59
N THR A 116 2.70 -0.44 -0.68
CA THR A 116 1.96 0.44 -1.59
C THR A 116 0.44 0.35 -1.40
N VAL A 117 -0.33 1.33 -1.92
CA VAL A 117 -1.81 1.30 -1.83
C VAL A 117 -2.42 0.00 -2.38
N PRO A 118 -2.04 -0.53 -3.56
CA PRO A 118 -2.57 -1.81 -4.03
C PRO A 118 -2.30 -2.98 -3.08
N GLU A 119 -1.10 -3.04 -2.48
CA GLU A 119 -0.74 -4.07 -1.49
C GLU A 119 -1.52 -3.90 -0.19
N ILE A 120 -1.73 -2.66 0.27
CA ILE A 120 -2.59 -2.35 1.42
C ILE A 120 -4.00 -2.91 1.21
N LEU A 121 -4.59 -2.68 0.03
CA LEU A 121 -5.93 -3.17 -0.29
C LEU A 121 -6.01 -4.69 -0.23
N VAL A 122 -5.03 -5.38 -0.81
CA VAL A 122 -4.93 -6.84 -0.75
C VAL A 122 -4.77 -7.32 0.69
N ASN A 123 -3.87 -6.71 1.46
CA ASN A 123 -3.61 -7.10 2.86
C ASN A 123 -4.84 -6.91 3.76
N LEU A 124 -5.63 -5.84 3.54
CA LEU A 124 -6.88 -5.62 4.27
C LEU A 124 -7.96 -6.62 3.88
N GLN A 125 -8.13 -6.89 2.57
CA GLN A 125 -9.11 -7.88 2.09
C GLN A 125 -8.79 -9.30 2.58
N ASP A 126 -7.52 -9.67 2.55
CA ASP A 126 -7.02 -10.96 3.01
C ASP A 126 -6.98 -11.05 4.55
N LEU A 127 -7.41 -10.02 5.25
CA LEU A 127 -7.36 -9.94 6.71
C LEU A 127 -5.95 -10.17 7.29
N LYS A 128 -4.89 -9.88 6.54
CA LYS A 128 -3.49 -10.01 6.96
C LYS A 128 -3.06 -8.92 7.93
N VAL A 129 -3.77 -7.80 7.88
CA VAL A 129 -3.52 -6.63 8.72
C VAL A 129 -4.81 -6.22 9.43
N ASP A 130 -4.67 -5.63 10.61
CA ASP A 130 -5.79 -5.18 11.43
C ASP A 130 -6.24 -3.78 10.99
N MET A 131 -5.31 -2.97 10.51
CA MET A 131 -5.53 -1.58 10.13
C MET A 131 -4.47 -1.14 9.13
N ALA A 132 -4.77 -0.09 8.37
CA ALA A 132 -3.79 0.55 7.50
C ALA A 132 -3.84 2.08 7.58
N LEU A 133 -2.66 2.71 7.43
CA LEU A 133 -2.48 4.14 7.18
C LEU A 133 -2.16 4.34 5.69
N SER A 134 -3.04 4.98 4.96
CA SER A 134 -2.97 5.07 3.50
C SER A 134 -3.37 6.43 2.94
N LEU A 135 -3.09 6.64 1.66
CA LEU A 135 -3.81 7.63 0.86
C LEU A 135 -5.24 7.14 0.64
N ALA A 136 -6.17 8.09 0.52
CA ALA A 136 -7.54 7.78 0.15
C ALA A 136 -7.60 7.12 -1.24
N PHE A 137 -8.45 6.13 -1.36
CA PHE A 137 -8.71 5.35 -2.56
C PHE A 137 -10.23 5.27 -2.80
N PRO A 138 -10.68 4.93 -4.02
CA PRO A 138 -12.11 4.71 -4.30
C PRO A 138 -12.69 3.65 -3.38
N PRO A 139 -14.02 3.68 -3.15
CA PRO A 139 -14.69 2.63 -2.40
C PRO A 139 -14.28 1.24 -2.89
N PHE A 140 -13.88 0.39 -1.96
CA PHE A 140 -13.39 -0.95 -2.25
C PHE A 140 -14.14 -1.97 -1.39
N ALA A 141 -14.63 -3.04 -2.03
CA ALA A 141 -15.44 -4.03 -1.34
C ALA A 141 -14.64 -4.69 -0.20
N GLY A 142 -15.25 -4.79 0.97
CA GLY A 142 -14.63 -5.42 2.13
C GLY A 142 -13.69 -4.50 2.93
N ILE A 143 -13.61 -3.22 2.61
CA ILE A 143 -12.75 -2.25 3.32
C ILE A 143 -13.57 -1.03 3.73
N GLU A 144 -13.44 -0.62 4.98
CA GLU A 144 -13.94 0.64 5.52
C GLU A 144 -12.80 1.65 5.63
N VAL A 145 -13.11 2.93 5.39
CA VAL A 145 -12.14 4.02 5.43
C VAL A 145 -12.63 5.16 6.29
N GLU A 146 -11.71 5.76 7.05
CA GLU A 146 -11.94 6.92 7.88
C GLU A 146 -10.92 8.01 7.53
N PRO A 147 -11.35 9.21 7.09
CA PRO A 147 -10.43 10.32 6.84
C PRO A 147 -9.73 10.76 8.13
N ILE A 148 -8.41 10.97 8.05
CA ILE A 148 -7.61 11.43 9.21
C ILE A 148 -7.00 12.79 9.01
N MET A 149 -6.56 13.12 7.78
CA MET A 149 -5.98 14.42 7.48
C MET A 149 -5.87 14.68 5.98
N GLU A 150 -5.62 15.93 5.62
CA GLU A 150 -5.27 16.34 4.26
C GLU A 150 -3.93 17.10 4.29
N ALA A 151 -3.17 16.98 3.21
CA ALA A 151 -1.92 17.72 3.05
C ALA A 151 -1.80 18.27 1.63
N SER A 152 -1.46 19.56 1.54
CA SER A 152 -1.13 20.20 0.27
C SER A 152 0.27 19.79 -0.19
N VAL A 153 0.46 19.74 -1.49
CA VAL A 153 1.75 19.35 -2.08
C VAL A 153 2.77 20.50 -2.02
N LEU A 154 4.03 20.08 -1.99
CA LEU A 154 5.20 20.94 -2.06
C LEU A 154 6.01 20.60 -3.31
N CYS A 155 6.84 21.53 -3.77
CA CYS A 155 7.92 21.23 -4.69
C CYS A 155 9.23 21.10 -3.91
N ALA A 156 9.87 19.93 -3.98
CA ALA A 156 11.17 19.66 -3.39
C ALA A 156 12.29 19.83 -4.43
N MET A 157 13.37 20.44 -4.03
CA MET A 157 14.55 20.70 -4.85
C MET A 157 15.80 20.83 -4.00
N LEU A 158 16.99 20.80 -4.59
CA LEU A 158 18.20 21.19 -3.89
C LEU A 158 18.17 22.69 -3.56
N ALA A 159 18.77 23.07 -2.44
CA ALA A 159 18.90 24.49 -2.04
C ALA A 159 19.65 25.34 -3.08
N THR A 160 20.47 24.71 -3.92
CA THR A 160 21.22 25.36 -5.02
C THR A 160 20.42 25.49 -6.31
N HIS A 161 19.23 24.90 -6.39
CA HIS A 161 18.40 24.95 -7.59
C HIS A 161 17.85 26.38 -7.82
N PRO A 162 17.77 26.88 -9.07
CA PRO A 162 17.25 28.21 -9.32
C PRO A 162 15.86 28.48 -8.75
N LEU A 163 14.97 27.48 -8.81
CA LEU A 163 13.62 27.57 -8.27
C LEU A 163 13.58 27.70 -6.73
N ALA A 164 14.65 27.36 -6.02
CA ALA A 164 14.72 27.51 -4.56
C ALA A 164 14.65 28.98 -4.10
N GLN A 165 14.92 29.93 -5.00
CA GLN A 165 14.82 31.39 -4.71
C GLN A 165 13.37 31.90 -4.73
N LYS A 166 12.42 31.11 -5.26
CA LYS A 166 11.01 31.45 -5.26
C LYS A 166 10.36 31.12 -3.93
N GLU A 167 9.40 31.91 -3.51
CA GLU A 167 8.58 31.62 -2.33
C GLU A 167 7.51 30.54 -2.62
N ILE A 168 6.98 30.55 -3.85
CA ILE A 168 5.94 29.65 -4.31
C ILE A 168 6.32 29.15 -5.70
N ILE A 169 6.13 27.87 -5.98
CA ILE A 169 6.33 27.26 -7.29
C ILE A 169 4.98 27.10 -7.98
N LEU A 170 4.92 27.56 -9.22
CA LEU A 170 3.77 27.42 -10.09
C LEU A 170 3.97 26.22 -11.04
N PRO A 171 2.90 25.62 -11.59
CA PRO A 171 3.04 24.56 -12.60
C PRO A 171 3.94 24.97 -13.77
N GLU A 172 3.85 26.22 -14.23
CA GLU A 172 4.62 26.78 -15.35
C GLU A 172 6.13 26.78 -15.09
N ASP A 173 6.54 26.82 -13.82
CA ASP A 173 7.95 26.78 -13.43
C ASP A 173 8.60 25.42 -13.68
N LEU A 174 7.80 24.40 -13.92
CA LEU A 174 8.27 23.04 -14.18
C LEU A 174 8.41 22.74 -15.68
N ASP A 175 8.10 23.70 -16.56
CA ASP A 175 8.23 23.49 -18.02
C ASP A 175 9.69 23.30 -18.40
N GLY A 176 10.01 22.17 -19.02
CA GLY A 176 11.37 21.79 -19.38
C GLY A 176 12.26 21.32 -18.23
N GLU A 177 11.81 21.42 -16.97
CA GLU A 177 12.56 20.94 -15.80
C GLU A 177 12.64 19.41 -15.77
N ASN A 178 13.71 18.88 -15.16
CA ASN A 178 13.80 17.48 -14.83
C ASN A 178 12.94 17.18 -13.60
N VAL A 179 11.82 16.51 -13.79
CA VAL A 179 10.88 16.17 -12.72
C VAL A 179 10.94 14.69 -12.41
N ILE A 180 11.14 14.36 -11.14
CA ILE A 180 11.06 13.00 -10.63
C ILE A 180 9.59 12.69 -10.38
N GLY A 181 9.01 11.89 -11.28
CA GLY A 181 7.59 11.63 -11.34
C GLY A 181 7.15 10.38 -10.57
N TRP A 182 5.84 10.19 -10.51
CA TRP A 182 5.24 8.95 -10.07
C TRP A 182 5.19 7.94 -11.22
N MET A 183 5.36 6.66 -10.91
CA MET A 183 5.12 5.61 -11.89
C MET A 183 3.63 5.57 -12.26
N PRO A 184 3.28 5.37 -13.54
CA PRO A 184 1.90 5.21 -13.97
C PRO A 184 1.18 4.11 -13.17
N ASN A 185 -0.11 4.31 -12.89
CA ASN A 185 -0.98 3.37 -12.17
C ASN A 185 -0.65 3.13 -10.69
N SER A 186 0.13 3.99 -10.05
CA SER A 186 0.51 3.80 -8.64
C SER A 186 -0.62 4.14 -7.65
N ALA A 187 -1.44 5.15 -7.91
CA ALA A 187 -2.70 5.47 -7.22
C ALA A 187 -3.40 6.63 -7.92
N GLN A 188 -4.74 6.74 -7.81
CA GLN A 188 -5.49 7.86 -8.44
C GLN A 188 -5.05 9.25 -7.96
N SER A 189 -4.53 9.37 -6.74
CA SER A 189 -4.03 10.64 -6.22
C SER A 189 -2.83 11.16 -7.00
N TYR A 190 -2.05 10.28 -7.60
CA TYR A 190 -0.88 10.63 -8.41
C TYR A 190 -1.24 11.02 -9.84
N ASP A 191 -2.38 10.54 -10.35
CA ASP A 191 -2.91 10.96 -11.65
C ASP A 191 -3.28 12.45 -11.66
N ARG A 192 -3.59 13.04 -10.49
CA ARG A 192 -3.87 14.49 -10.38
C ARG A 192 -2.65 15.34 -10.70
N GLU A 193 -1.44 14.95 -10.25
CA GLU A 193 -0.20 15.63 -10.62
C GLU A 193 -0.02 15.67 -12.13
N LEU A 194 -0.09 14.50 -12.77
CA LEU A 194 0.03 14.38 -14.23
C LEU A 194 -1.07 15.14 -14.96
N THR A 195 -2.30 15.09 -14.48
CA THR A 195 -3.43 15.77 -15.09
C THR A 195 -3.29 17.30 -14.97
N THR A 196 -2.84 17.79 -13.81
CA THR A 196 -2.62 19.23 -13.60
C THR A 196 -1.55 19.77 -14.53
N LEU A 197 -0.41 19.11 -14.64
CA LEU A 197 0.67 19.54 -15.55
C LEU A 197 0.26 19.46 -17.02
N LYS A 198 -0.44 18.38 -17.42
CA LYS A 198 -0.95 18.24 -18.79
C LYS A 198 -2.00 19.29 -19.15
N SER A 199 -2.93 19.62 -18.25
CA SER A 199 -3.96 20.62 -18.50
C SER A 199 -3.40 22.03 -18.59
N ALA A 200 -2.29 22.32 -17.91
CA ALA A 200 -1.52 23.56 -18.02
C ALA A 200 -0.58 23.59 -19.26
N ALA A 201 -0.59 22.54 -20.10
CA ALA A 201 0.30 22.38 -21.24
C ALA A 201 1.80 22.34 -20.88
N ILE A 202 2.14 22.02 -19.63
CA ILE A 202 3.48 21.91 -19.10
C ILE A 202 4.11 20.57 -19.54
N ARG A 203 5.37 20.59 -19.96
CA ARG A 203 6.11 19.43 -20.46
C ARG A 203 7.40 19.22 -19.66
N PRO A 204 7.30 18.68 -18.44
CA PRO A 204 8.49 18.34 -17.69
C PRO A 204 9.21 17.13 -18.30
N ASN A 205 10.51 17.04 -18.07
CA ASN A 205 11.29 15.86 -18.41
C ASN A 205 11.16 14.81 -17.32
N TYR A 206 10.38 13.76 -17.54
CA TYR A 206 10.28 12.62 -16.61
C TYR A 206 11.38 11.59 -16.91
N THR A 207 12.59 11.82 -16.39
CA THR A 207 13.71 10.88 -16.57
C THR A 207 13.72 9.78 -15.52
N ILE A 208 13.13 10.04 -14.34
CA ILE A 208 13.03 9.09 -13.23
C ILE A 208 11.58 9.06 -12.76
N GLN A 209 11.07 7.85 -12.56
CA GLN A 209 9.74 7.62 -12.00
C GLN A 209 9.82 6.55 -10.92
N THR A 210 9.07 6.71 -9.82
CA THR A 210 9.09 5.79 -8.68
C THR A 210 7.73 5.71 -7.99
N HIS A 211 7.53 4.69 -7.15
CA HIS A 211 6.31 4.50 -6.37
C HIS A 211 6.34 5.16 -4.99
N THR A 212 7.51 5.60 -4.51
CA THR A 212 7.63 6.08 -3.14
C THR A 212 8.12 7.52 -3.05
N SER A 213 7.56 8.26 -2.11
CA SER A 213 7.95 9.63 -1.83
C SER A 213 9.39 9.74 -1.37
N HIS A 214 9.85 8.86 -0.48
CA HIS A 214 11.25 8.85 -0.04
C HIS A 214 12.24 8.70 -1.18
N THR A 215 11.95 7.86 -2.18
CA THR A 215 12.81 7.74 -3.37
C THR A 215 12.83 9.05 -4.16
N ARG A 216 11.69 9.75 -4.28
CA ARG A 216 11.65 11.07 -4.95
C ARG A 216 12.55 12.07 -4.23
N TYR A 217 12.44 12.20 -2.91
CA TYR A 217 13.31 13.06 -2.11
C TYR A 217 14.78 12.66 -2.23
N ALA A 218 15.10 11.36 -2.22
CA ALA A 218 16.48 10.89 -2.39
C ALA A 218 17.06 11.27 -3.75
N MET A 219 16.26 11.17 -4.83
CA MET A 219 16.69 11.59 -6.15
C MET A 219 16.90 13.10 -6.23
N VAL A 220 16.03 13.89 -5.60
CA VAL A 220 16.21 15.34 -5.44
C VAL A 220 17.52 15.67 -4.70
N ALA A 221 17.78 15.01 -3.56
CA ALA A 221 18.99 15.20 -2.77
C ALA A 221 20.28 14.91 -3.55
N ASN A 222 20.20 14.03 -4.58
CA ASN A 222 21.31 13.70 -5.45
C ASN A 222 21.36 14.53 -6.77
N GLY A 223 20.53 15.58 -6.89
CA GLY A 223 20.60 16.52 -8.00
C GLY A 223 19.96 16.05 -9.32
N PHE A 224 19.12 15.02 -9.29
CA PHE A 224 18.48 14.52 -10.52
C PHE A 224 17.31 15.37 -11.02
N GLY A 225 16.92 16.41 -10.26
CA GLY A 225 15.85 17.32 -10.62
C GLY A 225 15.00 17.75 -9.44
N VAL A 226 13.75 18.12 -9.70
CA VAL A 226 12.76 18.54 -8.71
C VAL A 226 11.64 17.51 -8.60
N ALA A 227 10.85 17.58 -7.53
CA ALA A 227 9.71 16.67 -7.35
C ALA A 227 8.54 17.37 -6.68
N ILE A 228 7.30 17.06 -7.12
CA ILE A 228 6.08 17.45 -6.40
C ILE A 228 5.85 16.38 -5.33
N VAL A 229 5.90 16.74 -4.07
CA VAL A 229 5.92 15.81 -2.94
C VAL A 229 4.90 16.20 -1.88
N GLU A 230 4.53 15.24 -1.03
CA GLU A 230 3.82 15.51 0.21
C GLU A 230 4.79 16.08 1.28
N PRO A 231 4.29 16.76 2.32
CA PRO A 231 5.15 17.46 3.29
C PRO A 231 5.78 16.55 4.35
N PHE A 232 5.32 15.33 4.56
CA PHE A 232 5.72 14.46 5.67
C PHE A 232 7.23 14.24 5.75
N ALA A 233 7.88 13.92 4.63
CA ALA A 233 9.30 13.61 4.61
C ALA A 233 10.20 14.84 4.49
N ALA A 234 9.67 16.05 4.32
CA ALA A 234 10.46 17.26 4.12
C ALA A 234 11.53 17.48 5.21
N LYS A 235 11.14 17.31 6.48
CA LYS A 235 12.04 17.44 7.64
C LYS A 235 13.19 16.43 7.60
N ILE A 236 12.91 15.19 7.15
CA ILE A 236 13.91 14.10 7.08
C ILE A 236 14.98 14.42 6.05
N TRP A 237 14.61 15.06 4.93
CA TRP A 237 15.51 15.30 3.82
C TRP A 237 16.17 16.68 3.84
N ARG A 238 15.75 17.59 4.72
CA ARG A 238 16.38 18.91 4.91
C ARG A 238 17.89 18.84 5.22
N PRO A 239 18.38 17.95 6.11
CA PRO A 239 19.82 17.81 6.37
C PRO A 239 20.62 17.34 5.15
N HIS A 240 19.97 16.81 4.13
CA HIS A 240 20.59 16.37 2.87
C HIS A 240 20.55 17.46 1.76
N GLY A 241 20.32 18.72 2.13
CA GLY A 241 20.32 19.85 1.21
C GLY A 241 19.03 20.04 0.43
N VAL A 242 17.97 19.30 0.76
CA VAL A 242 16.66 19.46 0.11
C VAL A 242 15.90 20.61 0.79
N VAL A 243 15.39 21.50 -0.02
CA VAL A 243 14.43 22.54 0.39
C VAL A 243 13.10 22.31 -0.30
N THR A 244 12.04 22.74 0.36
CA THR A 244 10.68 22.65 -0.17
C THR A 244 10.05 24.02 -0.30
N ARG A 245 9.19 24.17 -1.30
CA ARG A 245 8.35 25.37 -1.48
C ARG A 245 6.91 24.94 -1.72
N PRO A 246 5.93 25.72 -1.29
CA PRO A 246 4.53 25.48 -1.66
C PRO A 246 4.40 25.35 -3.18
N PHE A 247 3.69 24.33 -3.64
CA PHE A 247 3.35 24.17 -5.04
C PHE A 247 1.91 24.60 -5.27
N LYS A 248 1.71 25.65 -6.06
CA LYS A 248 0.39 26.25 -6.28
C LYS A 248 -0.39 25.47 -7.33
N ALA A 249 -0.99 24.39 -6.92
CA ALA A 249 -1.91 23.62 -7.74
C ALA A 249 -3.03 23.06 -6.85
N ASP A 250 -4.19 22.74 -7.45
CA ASP A 250 -5.30 22.09 -6.73
C ASP A 250 -5.03 20.60 -6.56
N ILE A 251 -3.97 20.29 -5.81
CA ILE A 251 -3.57 18.93 -5.49
C ILE A 251 -3.47 18.82 -3.97
N ASN A 252 -4.43 18.11 -3.38
CA ASN A 252 -4.40 17.76 -1.97
C ASN A 252 -4.42 16.24 -1.84
N TYR A 253 -3.52 15.72 -1.02
CA TYR A 253 -3.52 14.32 -0.65
C TYR A 253 -4.38 14.12 0.59
N LYS A 254 -5.36 13.24 0.47
CA LYS A 254 -6.22 12.82 1.59
C LYS A 254 -5.66 11.53 2.17
N TYR A 255 -5.46 11.53 3.48
CA TYR A 255 -4.96 10.36 4.21
C TYR A 255 -6.08 9.75 5.04
N VAL A 256 -6.07 8.45 5.12
CA VAL A 256 -7.13 7.65 5.76
C VAL A 256 -6.54 6.57 6.65
N LEU A 257 -7.29 6.23 7.70
CA LEU A 257 -7.27 4.91 8.30
C LEU A 257 -8.17 4.01 7.48
N ALA A 258 -7.72 2.80 7.24
CA ALA A 258 -8.52 1.78 6.56
C ALA A 258 -8.46 0.48 7.35
N TYR A 259 -9.58 -0.24 7.40
CA TYR A 259 -9.71 -1.50 8.11
C TYR A 259 -10.70 -2.42 7.41
N PRO A 260 -10.63 -3.75 7.64
CA PRO A 260 -11.56 -4.69 7.05
C PRO A 260 -13.01 -4.36 7.41
N SER A 261 -13.96 -4.56 6.49
CA SER A 261 -15.38 -4.35 6.75
C SER A 261 -15.88 -5.27 7.87
N GLY A 262 -16.83 -4.75 8.66
CA GLY A 262 -17.25 -5.35 9.92
C GLY A 262 -16.57 -4.72 11.14
N GLY A 263 -15.81 -3.64 10.92
CA GLY A 263 -15.28 -2.76 11.95
C GLY A 263 -14.00 -3.23 12.60
N ILE A 264 -13.53 -2.43 13.53
CA ILE A 264 -12.37 -2.71 14.37
C ILE A 264 -12.71 -3.86 15.32
N ARG A 265 -11.89 -4.92 15.31
CA ARG A 265 -12.22 -6.21 15.94
C ARG A 265 -11.62 -6.44 17.32
N SER A 266 -10.71 -5.58 17.75
CA SER A 266 -10.07 -5.70 19.07
C SER A 266 -10.00 -4.35 19.77
N GLU A 267 -9.95 -4.37 21.09
CA GLU A 267 -9.75 -3.19 21.92
C GLU A 267 -8.43 -2.50 21.58
N LEU A 268 -7.35 -3.27 21.38
CA LEU A 268 -6.05 -2.76 20.95
C LEU A 268 -6.11 -2.00 19.62
N ALA A 269 -6.85 -2.52 18.65
CA ALA A 269 -7.01 -1.84 17.36
C ALA A 269 -7.87 -0.57 17.49
N HIS A 270 -8.84 -0.56 18.39
CA HIS A 270 -9.61 0.64 18.69
C HIS A 270 -8.74 1.73 19.34
N ASP A 271 -7.92 1.38 20.32
CA ASP A 271 -7.02 2.32 20.99
C ASP A 271 -5.93 2.85 20.05
N LEU A 272 -5.43 2.00 19.15
CA LEU A 272 -4.51 2.44 18.10
C LEU A 272 -5.20 3.43 17.13
N ARG A 273 -6.46 3.19 16.76
CA ARG A 273 -7.25 4.13 15.97
C ARG A 273 -7.38 5.48 16.66
N GLU A 274 -7.75 5.50 17.95
CA GLU A 274 -7.86 6.74 18.74
C GLU A 274 -6.51 7.47 18.82
N ALA A 275 -5.41 6.74 19.02
CA ALA A 275 -4.07 7.31 18.99
C ALA A 275 -3.76 7.96 17.61
N ALA A 276 -4.10 7.28 16.52
CA ALA A 276 -3.88 7.78 15.16
C ALA A 276 -4.70 9.05 14.87
N LEU A 277 -5.98 9.07 15.23
CA LEU A 277 -6.85 10.25 15.08
C LEU A 277 -6.34 11.43 15.89
N HIS A 278 -5.92 11.19 17.14
CA HIS A 278 -5.39 12.22 18.01
C HIS A 278 -4.09 12.84 17.44
N VAL A 279 -3.16 11.99 17.01
CA VAL A 279 -1.89 12.46 16.43
C VAL A 279 -2.15 13.20 15.14
N ALA A 280 -2.96 12.64 14.22
CA ALA A 280 -3.26 13.27 12.93
C ALA A 280 -3.90 14.67 13.09
N LYS A 281 -4.79 14.84 14.07
CA LYS A 281 -5.43 16.14 14.37
C LYS A 281 -4.44 17.21 14.84
N ASN A 282 -3.37 16.80 15.52
CA ASN A 282 -2.38 17.71 16.11
C ASN A 282 -1.06 17.72 15.30
N TYR A 283 -0.99 16.98 14.19
CA TYR A 283 0.22 16.85 13.40
C TYR A 283 0.61 18.17 12.75
N SER A 284 1.83 18.61 12.96
CA SER A 284 2.40 19.82 12.35
C SER A 284 3.49 19.44 11.36
N PHE A 285 3.38 19.99 10.15
CA PHE A 285 4.45 19.89 9.17
C PHE A 285 5.50 20.96 9.46
N ASP A 286 6.67 20.54 9.90
CA ASP A 286 7.85 21.43 10.04
C ASP A 286 8.44 21.70 8.63
N LEU A 287 7.90 22.69 7.93
CA LEU A 287 8.28 23.10 6.56
C LEU A 287 9.45 24.07 6.53
#